data_022fcdbe3c1a025f6f65641e407689e1
#
_entry.id   022fcdbe3c1a025f6f65641e407689e1
#
_cell.length_a   1.000
_cell.length_b   1.000
_cell.length_c   1.000
_cell.angle_alpha   90.00
_cell.angle_beta   90.00
_cell.angle_gamma   90.00
#
_symmetry.space_group_name_H-M   'P 1'
#
loop_
_entity.id
_entity.type
_entity.pdbx_description
1 polymer ?
#
loop_
_entity_poly.entity_id
_entity_poly.type
_entity_poly.pdbx_seq_one_letter_code
_entity_poly.pdbx_strand_id
1 'polypeptide(L)'
;WLTSQPDATAAWCQHHGFTAQPGKYLAVPGEEGAVSSILFGLGKGGEKVGDFWSFGTLANDLPAGTYRIDADLDPVLANHAAFAWAQGTYQFDRYQNKEDVGNRIAKLCLPETADPAAIKGAIKGGFLARDLINTPASDMGPEELADAAVDLAKEFDGTCEVTVSDDLLAANYPAI
;
A
#
# COMPACT_ATOMS: atom_id res chain seq x y z
N TRP A 1 1.80 -26.07 8.56
CA TRP A 1 2.29 -25.73 7.23
C TRP A 1 3.68 -26.28 6.98
N LEU A 2 4.68 -25.97 7.82
CA LEU A 2 6.08 -26.39 7.59
C LEU A 2 6.24 -27.91 7.44
N THR A 3 5.47 -28.69 8.21
CA THR A 3 5.47 -30.16 8.16
C THR A 3 4.83 -30.75 6.90
N SER A 4 4.11 -29.95 6.15
CA SER A 4 3.49 -30.35 4.87
C SER A 4 4.29 -29.89 3.65
N GLN A 5 5.42 -29.22 3.88
CA GLN A 5 6.29 -28.75 2.80
C GLN A 5 7.35 -29.78 2.43
N PRO A 6 7.92 -29.71 1.22
CA PRO A 6 9.08 -30.49 0.85
C PRO A 6 10.23 -30.34 1.85
N ASP A 7 10.97 -31.41 2.11
CA ASP A 7 12.09 -31.41 3.06
C ASP A 7 13.11 -30.28 2.80
N ALA A 8 13.35 -29.97 1.54
CA ALA A 8 14.25 -28.87 1.15
C ALA A 8 13.76 -27.50 1.64
N THR A 9 12.45 -27.22 1.52
CA THR A 9 11.84 -25.97 2.00
C THR A 9 11.89 -25.90 3.53
N ALA A 10 11.59 -27.01 4.20
CA ALA A 10 11.66 -27.10 5.66
C ALA A 10 13.10 -26.84 6.18
N ALA A 11 14.09 -27.49 5.56
CA ALA A 11 15.49 -27.29 5.89
C ALA A 11 15.94 -25.84 5.63
N TRP A 12 15.49 -25.23 4.54
CA TRP A 12 15.76 -23.82 4.20
C TRP A 12 15.24 -22.87 5.26
N CYS A 13 13.99 -23.06 5.70
CA CYS A 13 13.40 -22.27 6.79
C CYS A 13 14.18 -22.41 8.09
N GLN A 14 14.56 -23.63 8.45
CA GLN A 14 15.36 -23.89 9.66
C GLN A 14 16.74 -23.21 9.57
N HIS A 15 17.41 -23.36 8.44
CA HIS A 15 18.74 -22.77 8.25
C HIS A 15 18.72 -21.23 8.41
N HIS A 16 17.65 -20.59 7.92
CA HIS A 16 17.47 -19.15 8.03
C HIS A 16 16.77 -18.68 9.31
N GLY A 17 16.42 -19.59 10.21
CA GLY A 17 15.72 -19.25 11.45
C GLY A 17 14.34 -18.60 11.21
N PHE A 18 13.70 -18.92 10.08
CA PHE A 18 12.39 -18.36 9.76
C PHE A 18 11.30 -19.05 10.56
N THR A 19 10.64 -18.30 11.43
CA THR A 19 9.55 -18.78 12.30
C THR A 19 8.25 -18.02 12.07
N ALA A 20 8.07 -17.48 10.87
CA ALA A 20 6.90 -16.71 10.46
C ALA A 20 6.57 -15.51 11.39
N GLN A 21 7.59 -14.84 11.93
CA GLN A 21 7.39 -13.62 12.70
C GLN A 21 6.68 -12.55 11.86
N PRO A 22 5.80 -11.74 12.46
CA PRO A 22 5.06 -10.72 11.75
C PRO A 22 5.97 -9.79 10.95
N GLY A 23 5.64 -9.58 9.66
CA GLY A 23 6.39 -8.70 8.77
C GLY A 23 7.74 -9.22 8.28
N LYS A 24 8.16 -10.41 8.70
CA LYS A 24 9.38 -11.04 8.16
C LYS A 24 9.04 -11.88 6.93
N TYR A 25 9.93 -11.87 5.97
CA TYR A 25 9.78 -12.73 4.80
C TYR A 25 11.06 -13.53 4.54
N LEU A 26 10.91 -14.63 3.81
CA LEU A 26 11.98 -15.49 3.35
C LEU A 26 11.74 -15.89 1.90
N ALA A 27 12.67 -15.57 1.03
CA ALA A 27 12.66 -16.05 -0.34
C ALA A 27 13.08 -17.53 -0.38
N VAL A 28 12.27 -18.37 -0.98
CA VAL A 28 12.55 -19.80 -1.16
C VAL A 28 13.09 -20.00 -2.57
N PRO A 29 14.29 -20.58 -2.72
CA PRO A 29 14.85 -20.87 -4.02
C PRO A 29 14.05 -21.98 -4.71
N GLY A 30 13.87 -21.82 -6.02
CA GLY A 30 13.39 -22.85 -6.92
C GLY A 30 14.53 -23.54 -7.62
N GLU A 31 14.19 -24.31 -8.64
CA GLU A 31 15.16 -24.90 -9.54
C GLU A 31 15.96 -23.81 -10.25
N GLU A 32 17.23 -24.07 -10.52
CA GLU A 32 18.15 -23.15 -11.22
C GLU A 32 18.43 -21.81 -10.50
N GLY A 33 18.12 -21.71 -9.20
CA GLY A 33 18.43 -20.52 -8.38
C GLY A 33 17.44 -19.36 -8.51
N ALA A 34 16.36 -19.51 -9.29
CA ALA A 34 15.27 -18.55 -9.30
C ALA A 34 14.48 -18.63 -7.98
N VAL A 35 13.85 -17.52 -7.57
CA VAL A 35 12.94 -17.52 -6.43
C VAL A 35 11.62 -18.16 -6.84
N SER A 36 11.23 -19.27 -6.16
CA SER A 36 9.97 -19.96 -6.43
C SER A 36 8.80 -19.37 -5.66
N SER A 37 9.06 -18.94 -4.42
CA SER A 37 8.03 -18.37 -3.56
C SER A 37 8.64 -17.45 -2.49
N ILE A 38 7.78 -16.62 -1.93
CA ILE A 38 8.10 -15.77 -0.78
C ILE A 38 7.23 -16.24 0.39
N LEU A 39 7.86 -16.70 1.45
CA LEU A 39 7.17 -16.96 2.70
C LEU A 39 7.06 -15.65 3.47
N PHE A 40 5.86 -15.30 3.89
CA PHE A 40 5.60 -14.08 4.64
C PHE A 40 4.98 -14.41 5.99
N GLY A 41 5.58 -13.88 7.06
CA GLY A 41 5.15 -14.14 8.42
C GLY A 41 3.99 -13.23 8.83
N LEU A 42 2.88 -13.86 9.26
CA LEU A 42 1.72 -13.17 9.83
C LEU A 42 1.66 -13.30 11.36
N GLY A 43 2.63 -13.98 11.97
CA GLY A 43 2.64 -14.28 13.41
C GLY A 43 1.84 -15.53 13.76
N LYS A 44 1.55 -15.72 15.05
CA LYS A 44 0.78 -16.86 15.56
C LYS A 44 -0.70 -16.67 15.28
N GLY A 45 -1.35 -17.66 14.72
CA GLY A 45 -2.78 -17.66 14.48
C GLY A 45 -3.59 -17.40 15.77
N GLY A 46 -4.56 -16.49 15.72
CA GLY A 46 -5.41 -16.11 16.86
C GLY A 46 -4.98 -14.85 17.60
N GLU A 47 -3.75 -14.39 17.45
CA GLU A 47 -3.36 -13.03 17.81
C GLU A 47 -3.80 -12.08 16.69
N LYS A 48 -4.04 -10.81 17.04
CA LYS A 48 -4.34 -9.77 16.03
C LYS A 48 -3.40 -9.95 14.86
N VAL A 49 -3.96 -10.15 13.66
CA VAL A 49 -3.18 -10.21 12.42
C VAL A 49 -2.10 -9.14 12.53
N GLY A 50 -0.84 -9.57 12.54
CA GLY A 50 0.27 -8.66 12.70
C GLY A 50 0.07 -7.50 11.73
N ASP A 51 0.48 -6.32 12.12
CA ASP A 51 0.21 -5.05 11.46
C ASP A 51 0.08 -5.25 9.94
N PHE A 52 -1.15 -5.13 9.41
CA PHE A 52 -1.43 -5.35 7.98
C PHE A 52 -0.56 -4.48 7.07
N TRP A 53 -0.03 -3.38 7.59
CA TRP A 53 0.95 -2.52 6.91
C TRP A 53 2.22 -3.26 6.52
N SER A 54 2.52 -4.39 7.14
CA SER A 54 3.66 -5.24 6.77
C SER A 54 3.64 -5.69 5.30
N PHE A 55 2.45 -5.82 4.70
CA PHE A 55 2.33 -6.09 3.25
C PHE A 55 2.88 -4.93 2.40
N GLY A 56 2.79 -3.70 2.89
CA GLY A 56 3.40 -2.55 2.23
C GLY A 56 4.93 -2.57 2.27
N THR A 57 5.51 -2.98 3.39
CA THR A 57 6.96 -3.20 3.49
C THR A 57 7.42 -4.26 2.51
N LEU A 58 6.69 -5.39 2.43
CA LEU A 58 6.99 -6.47 1.50
C LEU A 58 6.98 -5.99 0.03
N ALA A 59 5.98 -5.17 -0.34
CA ALA A 59 5.87 -4.59 -1.68
C ALA A 59 7.08 -3.72 -2.06
N ASN A 60 7.67 -3.05 -1.08
CA ASN A 60 8.82 -2.18 -1.29
C ASN A 60 10.15 -2.95 -1.34
N ASP A 61 10.23 -4.06 -0.60
CA ASP A 61 11.46 -4.84 -0.46
C ASP A 61 11.65 -5.87 -1.59
N LEU A 62 10.54 -6.34 -2.19
CA LEU A 62 10.60 -7.35 -3.24
C LEU A 62 11.10 -6.78 -4.57
N PRO A 63 11.83 -7.58 -5.34
CA PRO A 63 12.21 -7.24 -6.70
C PRO A 63 10.99 -6.93 -7.58
N ALA A 64 11.22 -6.15 -8.65
CA ALA A 64 10.19 -5.92 -9.65
C ALA A 64 9.67 -7.26 -10.20
N GLY A 65 8.36 -7.41 -10.24
CA GLY A 65 7.72 -8.65 -10.66
C GLY A 65 6.23 -8.63 -10.36
N THR A 66 5.55 -9.71 -10.75
CA THR A 66 4.13 -9.90 -10.44
C THR A 66 4.00 -11.01 -9.42
N TYR A 67 3.39 -10.70 -8.29
CA TYR A 67 3.22 -11.59 -7.15
C TYR A 67 1.75 -11.93 -6.95
N ARG A 68 1.49 -13.11 -6.41
CA ARG A 68 0.17 -13.58 -6.01
C ARG A 68 0.27 -14.09 -4.59
N ILE A 69 -0.74 -13.78 -3.77
CA ILE A 69 -0.87 -14.40 -2.45
C ILE A 69 -1.50 -15.78 -2.64
N ASP A 70 -0.78 -16.80 -2.23
CA ASP A 70 -1.20 -18.20 -2.29
C ASP A 70 -1.67 -18.66 -0.89
N ALA A 71 -2.78 -18.08 -0.45
CA ALA A 71 -3.42 -18.38 0.82
C ALA A 71 -4.90 -18.01 0.75
N ASP A 72 -5.72 -18.76 1.50
CA ASP A 72 -7.14 -18.45 1.67
C ASP A 72 -7.27 -17.24 2.62
N LEU A 73 -7.47 -16.06 2.03
CA LEU A 73 -7.71 -14.84 2.78
C LEU A 73 -9.22 -14.59 2.91
N ASP A 74 -9.66 -14.25 4.12
CA ASP A 74 -10.98 -13.64 4.25
C ASP A 74 -11.03 -12.25 3.56
N PRO A 75 -12.22 -11.75 3.19
CA PRO A 75 -12.33 -10.49 2.44
C PRO A 75 -11.72 -9.28 3.14
N VAL A 76 -11.72 -9.24 4.48
CA VAL A 76 -11.13 -8.12 5.24
C VAL A 76 -9.61 -8.14 5.11
N LEU A 77 -8.99 -9.29 5.33
CA LEU A 77 -7.55 -9.43 5.20
C LEU A 77 -7.08 -9.26 3.75
N ALA A 78 -7.84 -9.75 2.78
CA ALA A 78 -7.57 -9.57 1.36
C ALA A 78 -7.56 -8.08 0.96
N ASN A 79 -8.56 -7.32 1.42
CA ASN A 79 -8.63 -5.87 1.21
C ASN A 79 -7.45 -5.15 1.88
N HIS A 80 -7.15 -5.49 3.12
CA HIS A 80 -6.04 -4.88 3.87
C HIS A 80 -4.69 -5.18 3.21
N ALA A 81 -4.45 -6.41 2.80
CA ALA A 81 -3.22 -6.81 2.12
C ALA A 81 -3.02 -6.04 0.80
N ALA A 82 -4.07 -5.97 -0.03
CA ALA A 82 -4.02 -5.26 -1.30
C ALA A 82 -3.84 -3.74 -1.11
N PHE A 83 -4.55 -3.14 -0.15
CA PHE A 83 -4.41 -1.73 0.18
C PHE A 83 -3.00 -1.41 0.70
N ALA A 84 -2.51 -2.16 1.68
CA ALA A 84 -1.19 -1.94 2.26
C ALA A 84 -0.08 -2.17 1.22
N TRP A 85 -0.21 -3.21 0.39
CA TRP A 85 0.73 -3.43 -0.72
C TRP A 85 0.81 -2.22 -1.64
N ALA A 86 -0.32 -1.70 -2.10
CA ALA A 86 -0.35 -0.52 -2.96
C ALA A 86 0.24 0.71 -2.27
N GLN A 87 -0.10 0.95 -0.98
CA GLN A 87 0.48 2.05 -0.23
C GLN A 87 2.00 1.94 -0.06
N GLY A 88 2.53 0.71 0.00
CA GLY A 88 3.97 0.46 0.01
C GLY A 88 4.67 0.80 -1.30
N THR A 89 3.98 0.74 -2.44
CA THR A 89 4.54 1.09 -3.74
C THR A 89 4.49 2.58 -4.06
N TYR A 90 3.90 3.40 -3.18
CA TYR A 90 3.80 4.83 -3.40
C TYR A 90 5.18 5.49 -3.47
N GLN A 91 5.38 6.31 -4.47
CA GLN A 91 6.56 7.14 -4.66
C GLN A 91 6.13 8.58 -4.97
N PHE A 92 6.71 9.54 -4.28
CA PHE A 92 6.52 10.96 -4.60
C PHE A 92 7.58 11.38 -5.62
N ASP A 93 7.19 11.42 -6.89
CA ASP A 93 8.10 11.64 -8.02
C ASP A 93 7.90 13.00 -8.71
N ARG A 94 7.02 13.86 -8.18
CA ARG A 94 6.63 15.14 -8.79
C ARG A 94 7.83 16.02 -9.20
N TYR A 95 8.94 15.95 -8.45
CA TYR A 95 10.13 16.74 -8.68
C TYR A 95 11.34 15.91 -9.14
N GLN A 96 11.13 14.64 -9.43
CA GLN A 96 12.19 13.75 -9.88
C GLN A 96 12.22 13.69 -11.42
N ASN A 97 13.41 13.47 -11.99
CA ASN A 97 13.52 13.17 -13.40
C ASN A 97 12.93 11.77 -13.67
N LYS A 98 12.04 11.67 -14.65
CA LYS A 98 11.36 10.41 -15.00
C LYS A 98 12.30 9.25 -15.38
N GLU A 99 13.53 9.58 -15.78
CA GLU A 99 14.57 8.60 -16.10
C GLU A 99 15.14 7.92 -14.84
N ASP A 100 15.08 8.59 -13.68
CA ASP A 100 15.57 8.09 -12.39
C ASP A 100 14.53 7.24 -11.65
N VAL A 101 13.25 7.40 -11.99
CA VAL A 101 12.15 6.60 -11.44
C VAL A 101 12.19 5.21 -12.06
N GLY A 102 13.05 4.35 -11.53
CA GLY A 102 13.24 2.99 -12.00
C GLY A 102 11.94 2.20 -11.90
N ASN A 103 11.67 1.41 -12.92
CA ASN A 103 10.49 0.51 -13.02
C ASN A 103 10.63 -0.70 -12.04
N ARG A 104 10.85 -0.40 -10.75
CA ARG A 104 11.12 -1.37 -9.68
C ARG A 104 9.89 -1.64 -8.81
N ILE A 105 8.72 -1.80 -9.43
CA ILE A 105 7.50 -2.00 -8.67
C ILE A 105 7.15 -3.48 -8.62
N ALA A 106 7.06 -4.03 -7.42
CA ALA A 106 6.45 -5.33 -7.17
C ALA A 106 4.91 -5.17 -7.30
N LYS A 107 4.32 -5.83 -8.28
CA LYS A 107 2.88 -5.79 -8.56
C LYS A 107 2.18 -6.95 -7.85
N LEU A 108 1.06 -6.69 -7.20
CA LEU A 108 0.22 -7.72 -6.60
C LEU A 108 -0.96 -8.04 -7.52
N CYS A 109 -1.16 -9.31 -7.85
CA CYS A 109 -2.44 -9.78 -8.35
C CYS A 109 -3.47 -9.64 -7.23
N LEU A 110 -4.58 -8.96 -7.52
CA LEU A 110 -5.63 -8.76 -6.52
C LEU A 110 -6.16 -10.12 -6.04
N PRO A 111 -6.22 -10.38 -4.72
CA PRO A 111 -6.85 -11.58 -4.19
C PRO A 111 -8.33 -11.70 -4.62
N GLU A 112 -8.80 -12.90 -4.90
CA GLU A 112 -10.16 -13.14 -5.42
C GLU A 112 -11.26 -12.65 -4.47
N THR A 113 -11.02 -12.71 -3.17
CA THR A 113 -11.96 -12.27 -2.12
C THR A 113 -11.93 -10.76 -1.85
N ALA A 114 -11.06 -10.02 -2.52
CA ALA A 114 -10.93 -8.58 -2.32
C ALA A 114 -11.99 -7.79 -3.13
N ASP A 115 -12.40 -6.63 -2.61
CA ASP A 115 -13.31 -5.70 -3.29
C ASP A 115 -12.50 -4.68 -4.12
N PRO A 116 -12.46 -4.80 -5.46
CA PRO A 116 -11.67 -3.92 -6.30
C PRO A 116 -12.08 -2.44 -6.22
N ALA A 117 -13.38 -2.17 -6.05
CA ALA A 117 -13.91 -0.81 -6.04
C ALA A 117 -13.52 -0.08 -4.75
N ALA A 118 -13.74 -0.74 -3.60
CA ALA A 118 -13.37 -0.19 -2.31
C ALA A 118 -11.85 0.04 -2.20
N ILE A 119 -11.04 -0.92 -2.66
CA ILE A 119 -9.58 -0.81 -2.61
C ILE A 119 -9.09 0.33 -3.51
N LYS A 120 -9.61 0.44 -4.74
CA LYS A 120 -9.23 1.49 -5.69
C LYS A 120 -9.48 2.88 -5.11
N GLY A 121 -10.65 3.09 -4.50
CA GLY A 121 -10.99 4.36 -3.84
C GLY A 121 -10.04 4.67 -2.68
N ALA A 122 -9.79 3.69 -1.81
CA ALA A 122 -8.90 3.84 -0.67
C ALA A 122 -7.45 4.13 -1.10
N ILE A 123 -6.94 3.44 -2.14
CA ILE A 123 -5.59 3.67 -2.68
C ILE A 123 -5.47 5.10 -3.21
N LYS A 124 -6.43 5.54 -4.04
CA LYS A 124 -6.44 6.90 -4.58
C LYS A 124 -6.45 7.95 -3.48
N GLY A 125 -7.32 7.79 -2.49
CA GLY A 125 -7.39 8.70 -1.34
C GLY A 125 -6.07 8.75 -0.56
N GLY A 126 -5.46 7.60 -0.30
CA GLY A 126 -4.16 7.51 0.37
C GLY A 126 -3.02 8.17 -0.40
N PHE A 127 -2.97 7.96 -1.72
CA PHE A 127 -1.96 8.59 -2.59
C PHE A 127 -2.17 10.10 -2.66
N LEU A 128 -3.41 10.56 -2.88
CA LEU A 128 -3.74 11.99 -2.89
C LEU A 128 -3.32 12.67 -1.58
N ALA A 129 -3.69 12.09 -0.44
CA ALA A 129 -3.31 12.66 0.86
C ALA A 129 -1.79 12.77 1.02
N ARG A 130 -1.04 11.76 0.57
CA ARG A 130 0.44 11.78 0.62
C ARG A 130 1.02 12.78 -0.36
N ASP A 131 0.46 12.93 -1.56
CA ASP A 131 0.88 13.92 -2.53
C ASP A 131 0.69 15.34 -1.99
N LEU A 132 -0.46 15.63 -1.38
CA LEU A 132 -0.75 16.92 -0.75
C LEU A 132 0.23 17.23 0.40
N ILE A 133 0.53 16.23 1.24
CA ILE A 133 1.47 16.38 2.37
C ILE A 133 2.91 16.56 1.88
N ASN A 134 3.32 15.82 0.85
CA ASN A 134 4.69 15.83 0.35
C ASN A 134 5.00 17.02 -0.58
N THR A 135 3.97 17.67 -1.11
CA THR A 135 4.16 18.86 -1.94
C THR A 135 4.63 20.03 -1.07
N PRO A 136 5.76 20.69 -1.40
CA PRO A 136 6.27 21.83 -0.65
C PRO A 136 5.27 22.99 -0.60
N ALA A 137 5.34 23.81 0.45
CA ALA A 137 4.46 24.95 0.65
C ALA A 137 4.52 26.02 -0.46
N SER A 138 5.61 26.05 -1.25
CA SER A 138 5.69 26.88 -2.45
C SER A 138 4.71 26.49 -3.56
N ASP A 139 4.30 25.22 -3.58
CA ASP A 139 3.48 24.60 -4.61
C ASP A 139 2.18 24.02 -4.03
N MET A 140 1.96 24.17 -2.73
CA MET A 140 0.78 23.73 -1.99
C MET A 140 0.43 24.78 -0.94
N GLY A 141 -0.10 25.89 -1.41
CA GLY A 141 -0.70 26.92 -0.57
C GLY A 141 -2.18 26.64 -0.31
N PRO A 142 -2.88 27.57 0.35
CA PRO A 142 -4.32 27.44 0.62
C PRO A 142 -5.18 27.32 -0.64
N GLU A 143 -4.82 27.99 -1.73
CA GLU A 143 -5.55 27.97 -3.01
C GLU A 143 -5.40 26.59 -3.66
N GLU A 144 -4.19 26.05 -3.77
CA GLU A 144 -3.93 24.76 -4.36
C GLU A 144 -4.58 23.60 -3.55
N LEU A 145 -4.65 23.75 -2.22
CA LEU A 145 -5.36 22.79 -1.38
C LEU A 145 -6.88 22.86 -1.61
N ALA A 146 -7.44 24.05 -1.76
CA ALA A 146 -8.85 24.23 -2.08
C ALA A 146 -9.17 23.66 -3.47
N ASP A 147 -8.33 23.91 -4.47
CA ASP A 147 -8.47 23.35 -5.81
C ASP A 147 -8.43 21.82 -5.80
N ALA A 148 -7.53 21.21 -5.04
CA ALA A 148 -7.48 19.77 -4.88
C ALA A 148 -8.77 19.19 -4.27
N ALA A 149 -9.40 19.89 -3.32
CA ALA A 149 -10.68 19.49 -2.75
C ALA A 149 -11.83 19.62 -3.77
N VAL A 150 -11.84 20.68 -4.56
CA VAL A 150 -12.83 20.91 -5.64
C VAL A 150 -12.69 19.81 -6.70
N ASP A 151 -11.48 19.49 -7.12
CA ASP A 151 -11.24 18.47 -8.14
C ASP A 151 -11.60 17.07 -7.65
N LEU A 152 -11.32 16.77 -6.38
CA LEU A 152 -11.78 15.53 -5.75
C LEU A 152 -13.30 15.44 -5.72
N ALA A 153 -13.98 16.52 -5.35
CA ALA A 153 -15.45 16.56 -5.35
C ALA A 153 -16.03 16.32 -6.75
N LYS A 154 -15.47 16.97 -7.78
CA LYS A 154 -15.88 16.74 -9.18
C LYS A 154 -15.69 15.28 -9.63
N GLU A 155 -14.58 14.65 -9.25
CA GLU A 155 -14.29 13.25 -9.63
C GLU A 155 -15.33 12.28 -9.08
N PHE A 156 -15.90 12.57 -7.91
CA PHE A 156 -16.87 11.71 -7.24
C PHE A 156 -18.31 12.23 -7.27
N ASP A 157 -18.62 13.13 -8.19
CA ASP A 157 -19.95 13.77 -8.31
C ASP A 157 -20.43 14.42 -6.99
N GLY A 158 -19.47 14.88 -6.19
CA GLY A 158 -19.70 15.57 -4.92
C GLY A 158 -19.81 17.08 -5.11
N THR A 159 -20.10 17.78 -4.03
CA THR A 159 -20.10 19.24 -3.94
C THR A 159 -19.00 19.73 -3.03
N CYS A 160 -18.34 20.80 -3.43
CA CYS A 160 -17.34 21.50 -2.61
C CYS A 160 -17.67 22.99 -2.61
N GLU A 161 -17.76 23.57 -1.43
CA GLU A 161 -17.93 25.01 -1.24
C GLU A 161 -16.64 25.58 -0.64
N VAL A 162 -16.12 26.65 -1.26
CA VAL A 162 -14.90 27.31 -0.81
C VAL A 162 -15.26 28.72 -0.37
N THR A 163 -14.97 29.06 0.90
CA THR A 163 -15.19 30.37 1.48
C THR A 163 -13.86 31.02 1.77
N VAL A 164 -13.64 32.24 1.27
CA VAL A 164 -12.35 32.94 1.38
C VAL A 164 -12.49 34.38 1.86
N SER A 165 -11.44 34.90 2.46
CA SER A 165 -11.31 36.32 2.81
C SER A 165 -12.47 36.87 3.64
N ASP A 166 -13.05 37.99 3.26
CA ASP A 166 -14.12 38.69 3.99
C ASP A 166 -15.44 37.87 4.06
N ASP A 167 -15.65 36.95 3.15
CA ASP A 167 -16.80 36.05 3.14
C ASP A 167 -16.81 35.08 4.33
N LEU A 168 -15.64 34.81 4.94
CA LEU A 168 -15.52 34.00 6.14
C LEU A 168 -16.32 34.56 7.31
N LEU A 169 -16.31 35.89 7.49
CA LEU A 169 -17.09 36.55 8.54
C LEU A 169 -18.57 36.44 8.28
N ALA A 170 -19.00 36.65 7.01
CA ALA A 170 -20.40 36.52 6.58
C ALA A 170 -20.91 35.07 6.75
N ALA A 171 -20.06 34.08 6.50
CA ALA A 171 -20.32 32.66 6.68
C ALA A 171 -20.19 32.17 8.15
N ASN A 172 -19.96 33.09 9.10
CA ASN A 172 -19.83 32.79 10.53
C ASN A 172 -18.61 31.94 10.92
N TYR A 173 -17.47 32.24 10.30
CA TYR A 173 -16.16 31.68 10.64
C TYR A 173 -15.22 32.75 11.28
N PRO A 174 -15.57 33.32 12.45
CA PRO A 174 -14.83 34.46 13.00
C PRO A 174 -13.45 34.12 13.58
N ALA A 175 -13.13 32.83 13.68
CA ALA A 175 -11.87 32.34 14.26
C ALA A 175 -10.81 31.95 13.22
N ILE A 176 -11.10 32.15 11.93
CA ILE A 176 -10.18 31.82 10.81
C ILE A 176 -9.54 33.10 10.27
#